data_b1c5723c05029f8ceda3ce7d0ff30ec0
#
_entry.id   b1c5723c05029f8ceda3ce7d0ff30ec0
#
_cell.length_a   1.000
_cell.length_b   1.000
_cell.length_c   1.000
_cell.angle_alpha   90.00
_cell.angle_beta   90.00
_cell.angle_gamma   90.00
#
_symmetry.space_group_name_H-M   'P 1'
#
loop_
_entity.id
_entity.type
_entity.pdbx_description
1 polymer ?
#
loop_
_entity_poly.entity_id
_entity_poly.type
_entity_poly.pdbx_seq_one_letter_code
_entity_poly.pdbx_strand_id
1 'polypeptide(L)'
;MKVLYDSQAFDMQTHGGVSRCFAELYSHLPQDIEASLSVMESANVYLQTLGSKPDGELYHNFLWKKDSAIKKMLYKFYYNAKFGEYSRLDRTPRINRYKSVCDIKSKDFDLFHPTFFDPYFLKYIGSKPYVVTVHDMIPEQYNQYYDHNDYQI
;
A
#
# COMPACT_ATOMS: atom_id res chain seq x y z
N MET A 1 17.37 -6.79 -11.39
CA MET A 1 16.91 -6.96 -10.00
C MET A 1 15.48 -6.49 -9.92
N LYS A 2 14.58 -7.27 -9.28
CA LYS A 2 13.17 -6.91 -9.09
C LYS A 2 12.94 -6.34 -7.68
N VAL A 3 12.42 -5.12 -7.59
CA VAL A 3 12.10 -4.46 -6.32
C VAL A 3 10.58 -4.31 -6.20
N LEU A 4 10.02 -4.78 -5.09
CA LEU A 4 8.60 -4.64 -4.77
C LEU A 4 8.41 -3.55 -3.71
N TYR A 5 7.61 -2.54 -4.02
CA TYR A 5 7.17 -1.51 -3.11
C TYR A 5 5.72 -1.76 -2.68
N ASP A 6 5.38 -1.43 -1.44
CA ASP A 6 3.99 -1.43 -0.98
C ASP A 6 3.31 -0.07 -1.14
N SER A 7 2.07 0.05 -0.63
CA SER A 7 1.22 1.21 -0.81
C SER A 7 1.21 2.20 0.36
N GLN A 8 1.87 1.91 1.47
CA GLN A 8 1.63 2.60 2.73
C GLN A 8 1.70 4.13 2.62
N ALA A 9 2.79 4.68 2.04
CA ALA A 9 2.97 6.13 1.89
C ALA A 9 1.88 6.77 1.00
N PHE A 10 1.38 6.02 0.03
CA PHE A 10 0.37 6.49 -0.92
C PHE A 10 -1.07 6.33 -0.37
N ASP A 11 -1.26 5.47 0.61
CA ASP A 11 -2.52 5.31 1.33
C ASP A 11 -2.73 6.38 2.39
N MET A 12 -1.64 6.79 3.04
CA MET A 12 -1.68 7.77 4.14
C MET A 12 -1.82 9.22 3.67
N GLN A 13 -1.34 9.52 2.47
CA GLN A 13 -1.22 10.90 1.99
C GLN A 13 -1.77 11.03 0.57
N THR A 14 -2.69 11.98 0.37
CA THR A 14 -3.08 12.41 -0.99
C THR A 14 -1.94 13.18 -1.65
N HIS A 15 -1.18 13.93 -0.87
CA HIS A 15 0.05 14.64 -1.24
C HIS A 15 0.92 14.79 0.02
N GLY A 16 2.23 14.64 -0.12
CA GLY A 16 3.14 14.75 1.03
C GLY A 16 4.58 14.40 0.70
N GLY A 17 5.50 14.74 1.60
CA GLY A 17 6.93 14.55 1.39
C GLY A 17 7.33 13.09 1.22
N VAL A 18 6.77 12.20 2.04
CA VAL A 18 7.09 10.76 2.01
C VAL A 18 6.62 10.13 0.70
N SER A 19 5.35 10.34 0.32
CA SER A 19 4.81 9.81 -0.92
C SER A 19 5.50 10.38 -2.16
N ARG A 20 5.92 11.66 -2.12
CA ARG A 20 6.74 12.25 -3.17
C ARG A 20 8.11 11.60 -3.26
N CYS A 21 8.78 11.38 -2.13
CA CYS A 21 10.08 10.75 -2.08
C CYS A 21 10.05 9.36 -2.76
N PHE A 22 9.07 8.53 -2.45
CA PHE A 22 8.93 7.22 -3.07
C PHE A 22 8.51 7.28 -4.54
N ALA A 23 7.70 8.25 -4.95
CA ALA A 23 7.36 8.45 -6.35
C ALA A 23 8.59 8.85 -7.17
N GLU A 24 9.40 9.77 -6.66
CA GLU A 24 10.66 10.17 -7.30
C GLU A 24 11.67 9.02 -7.35
N LEU A 25 11.81 8.28 -6.24
CA LEU A 25 12.68 7.10 -6.21
C LEU A 25 12.26 6.08 -7.27
N TYR A 26 10.97 5.76 -7.34
CA TYR A 26 10.42 4.81 -8.30
C TYR A 26 10.65 5.24 -9.76
N SER A 27 10.48 6.54 -10.05
CA SER A 27 10.62 7.08 -11.42
C SER A 27 12.08 7.22 -11.89
N HIS A 28 13.04 7.24 -10.96
CA HIS A 28 14.46 7.44 -11.26
C HIS A 28 15.32 6.19 -11.01
N LEU A 29 14.71 5.03 -10.91
CA LEU A 29 15.46 3.78 -10.79
C LEU A 29 16.28 3.51 -12.05
N PRO A 30 17.51 2.95 -11.90
CA PRO A 30 18.30 2.50 -13.02
C PRO A 30 17.56 1.47 -13.90
N GLN A 31 17.88 1.44 -15.20
CA GLN A 31 17.19 0.57 -16.17
C GLN A 31 17.34 -0.93 -15.89
N ASP A 32 18.34 -1.34 -15.15
CA ASP A 32 18.57 -2.73 -14.74
C ASP A 32 17.73 -3.13 -13.50
N ILE A 33 16.99 -2.19 -12.92
CA ILE A 33 16.08 -2.43 -11.80
C ILE A 33 14.63 -2.38 -12.31
N GLU A 34 13.97 -3.52 -12.23
CA GLU A 34 12.53 -3.64 -12.46
C GLU A 34 11.80 -3.37 -11.14
N ALA A 35 11.00 -2.32 -11.10
CA ALA A 35 10.22 -1.99 -9.91
C ALA A 35 8.72 -2.25 -10.12
N SER A 36 8.08 -2.77 -9.09
CA SER A 36 6.64 -2.95 -9.03
C SER A 36 6.07 -2.32 -7.77
N LEU A 37 4.83 -1.83 -7.85
CA LEU A 37 4.14 -1.14 -6.78
C LEU A 37 2.80 -1.82 -6.49
N SER A 38 2.62 -2.25 -5.25
CA SER A 38 1.41 -2.94 -4.80
C SER A 38 0.27 -1.96 -4.49
N VAL A 39 -0.17 -1.21 -5.49
CA VAL A 39 -1.29 -0.28 -5.39
C VAL A 39 -2.39 -0.68 -6.37
N MET A 40 -3.62 -0.80 -5.87
CA MET A 40 -4.84 -1.02 -6.69
C MET A 40 -5.66 0.25 -6.83
N GLU A 41 -5.80 1.02 -5.77
CA GLU A 41 -6.53 2.29 -5.76
C GLU A 41 -5.69 3.34 -5.02
N SER A 42 -5.62 4.55 -5.53
CA SER A 42 -4.99 5.67 -4.80
C SER A 42 -5.51 7.01 -5.29
N ALA A 43 -5.71 7.92 -4.34
CA ALA A 43 -5.96 9.34 -4.61
C ALA A 43 -4.65 10.16 -4.60
N ASN A 44 -3.49 9.51 -4.45
CA ASN A 44 -2.22 10.19 -4.35
C ASN A 44 -1.83 10.83 -5.69
N VAL A 45 -1.53 12.13 -5.66
CA VAL A 45 -1.26 12.92 -6.88
C VAL A 45 0.01 12.49 -7.61
N TYR A 46 1.02 12.01 -6.90
CA TYR A 46 2.29 11.61 -7.50
C TYR A 46 2.18 10.31 -8.28
N LEU A 47 1.32 9.39 -7.86
CA LEU A 47 1.06 8.15 -8.63
C LEU A 47 0.36 8.43 -9.95
N GLN A 48 -0.48 9.45 -10.02
CA GLN A 48 -1.13 9.85 -11.26
C GLN A 48 -0.12 10.33 -12.31
N THR A 49 0.96 11.00 -11.87
CA THR A 49 2.03 11.48 -12.75
C THR A 49 2.96 10.37 -13.23
N LEU A 50 3.09 9.28 -12.49
CA LEU A 50 3.91 8.13 -12.89
C LEU A 50 3.31 7.31 -14.03
N GLY A 51 2.11 7.65 -14.51
CA GLY A 51 1.42 6.88 -15.57
C GLY A 51 1.03 5.47 -15.13
N SER A 52 1.33 5.10 -13.91
CA SER A 52 0.87 3.86 -13.29
C SER A 52 -0.61 4.06 -12.93
N LYS A 53 -1.49 3.71 -13.88
CA LYS A 53 -2.91 3.58 -13.55
C LYS A 53 -3.01 2.42 -12.56
N PRO A 54 -3.49 2.69 -11.33
CA PRO A 54 -3.77 1.60 -10.42
C PRO A 54 -4.73 0.62 -11.12
N ASP A 55 -4.49 -0.67 -11.01
CA ASP A 55 -5.34 -1.74 -11.58
C ASP A 55 -6.79 -1.70 -11.04
N GLY A 56 -7.12 -0.70 -10.24
CA GLY A 56 -8.40 -0.51 -9.56
C GLY A 56 -9.63 -0.31 -10.45
N GLU A 57 -9.45 -0.01 -11.75
CA GLU A 57 -10.59 0.11 -12.67
C GLU A 57 -11.41 -1.19 -12.77
N LEU A 58 -10.78 -2.35 -12.64
CA LEU A 58 -11.47 -3.65 -12.71
C LEU A 58 -12.45 -3.88 -11.56
N TYR A 59 -12.16 -3.41 -10.35
CA TYR A 59 -13.04 -3.59 -9.19
C TYR A 59 -14.10 -2.49 -9.07
N HIS A 60 -13.77 -1.27 -9.50
CA HIS A 60 -14.70 -0.13 -9.41
C HIS A 60 -15.83 -0.20 -10.45
N ASN A 61 -15.52 -0.65 -11.68
CA ASN A 61 -16.48 -0.60 -12.78
C ASN A 61 -17.47 -1.75 -12.82
N PHE A 62 -17.12 -2.91 -12.31
CA PHE A 62 -17.99 -4.09 -12.45
C PHE A 62 -19.18 -4.11 -11.47
N LEU A 63 -19.01 -3.61 -10.26
CA LEU A 63 -19.99 -3.76 -9.18
C LEU A 63 -20.71 -2.47 -8.78
N TRP A 64 -20.15 -1.30 -9.12
CA TRP A 64 -20.70 -0.01 -8.67
C TRP A 64 -21.75 0.59 -9.60
N LYS A 65 -21.84 0.15 -10.84
CA LYS A 65 -22.70 0.71 -11.87
C LYS A 65 -24.16 0.21 -11.88
N LYS A 66 -24.65 -0.52 -10.88
CA LYS A 66 -26.04 -1.02 -10.88
C LYS A 66 -26.78 -0.88 -9.55
N ASP A 67 -27.94 -0.22 -9.66
CA ASP A 67 -28.82 0.30 -8.61
C ASP A 67 -29.65 -0.73 -7.81
N SER A 68 -29.32 -2.00 -7.76
CA SER A 68 -30.08 -3.01 -7.04
C SER A 68 -29.56 -3.21 -5.61
N ALA A 69 -30.43 -3.11 -4.62
CA ALA A 69 -30.13 -3.37 -3.21
C ALA A 69 -29.52 -4.75 -2.96
N ILE A 70 -29.96 -5.76 -3.72
CA ILE A 70 -29.44 -7.14 -3.65
C ILE A 70 -27.98 -7.20 -4.07
N LYS A 71 -27.59 -6.46 -5.12
CA LYS A 71 -26.20 -6.42 -5.59
C LYS A 71 -25.29 -5.71 -4.58
N LYS A 72 -25.78 -4.64 -3.93
CA LYS A 72 -25.03 -3.97 -2.85
C LYS A 72 -24.82 -4.90 -1.67
N MET A 73 -25.80 -5.71 -1.32
CA MET A 73 -25.68 -6.70 -0.23
C MET A 73 -24.70 -7.83 -0.58
N LEU A 74 -24.78 -8.39 -1.78
CA LEU A 74 -23.86 -9.42 -2.27
C LEU A 74 -22.42 -8.89 -2.37
N TYR A 75 -22.26 -7.65 -2.83
CA TYR A 75 -20.95 -6.99 -2.84
C TYR A 75 -20.38 -6.81 -1.43
N LYS A 76 -21.19 -6.33 -0.49
CA LYS A 76 -20.77 -6.17 0.91
C LYS A 76 -20.34 -7.52 1.52
N PHE A 77 -21.08 -8.58 1.23
CA PHE A 77 -20.74 -9.92 1.69
C PHE A 77 -19.42 -10.43 1.06
N TYR A 78 -19.30 -10.33 -0.25
CA TYR A 78 -18.08 -10.71 -0.98
C TYR A 78 -16.86 -9.90 -0.51
N TYR A 79 -17.04 -8.58 -0.36
CA TYR A 79 -15.98 -7.69 0.09
C TYR A 79 -15.51 -8.03 1.50
N ASN A 80 -16.45 -8.27 2.43
CA ASN A 80 -16.10 -8.68 3.79
C ASN A 80 -15.47 -10.07 3.85
N ALA A 81 -15.92 -11.01 3.03
CA ALA A 81 -15.30 -12.33 2.95
C ALA A 81 -13.86 -12.29 2.43
N LYS A 82 -13.61 -11.43 1.43
CA LYS A 82 -12.29 -11.33 0.79
C LYS A 82 -11.30 -10.45 1.57
N PHE A 83 -11.78 -9.35 2.14
CA PHE A 83 -10.94 -8.32 2.77
C PHE A 83 -11.20 -8.16 4.27
N GLY A 84 -11.99 -9.05 4.88
CA GLY A 84 -12.39 -8.96 6.28
C GLY A 84 -11.23 -9.04 7.28
N GLU A 85 -10.13 -9.70 6.91
CA GLU A 85 -8.89 -9.75 7.69
C GLU A 85 -8.33 -8.33 7.95
N TYR A 86 -8.59 -7.40 7.02
CA TYR A 86 -8.13 -6.01 7.09
C TYR A 86 -9.24 -5.03 7.48
N SER A 87 -10.28 -5.49 8.20
CA SER A 87 -11.48 -4.72 8.50
C SER A 87 -11.24 -3.43 9.31
N ARG A 88 -10.11 -3.33 9.99
CA ARG A 88 -9.71 -2.13 10.75
C ARG A 88 -9.21 -0.99 9.87
N LEU A 89 -8.87 -1.26 8.61
CA LEU A 89 -8.42 -0.28 7.64
C LEU A 89 -9.61 0.33 6.89
N ASP A 90 -9.46 1.57 6.45
CA ASP A 90 -10.33 2.18 5.48
C ASP A 90 -10.32 1.40 4.15
N ARG A 91 -11.28 1.70 3.26
CA ARG A 91 -11.47 0.90 2.05
C ARG A 91 -10.23 0.80 1.18
N THR A 92 -9.64 1.93 0.82
CA THR A 92 -8.47 1.99 -0.10
C THR A 92 -7.24 1.32 0.51
N PRO A 93 -6.80 1.64 1.74
CA PRO A 93 -5.71 0.93 2.40
C PRO A 93 -5.96 -0.57 2.53
N ARG A 94 -7.21 -0.98 2.76
CA ARG A 94 -7.59 -2.40 2.86
C ARG A 94 -7.36 -3.17 1.57
N ILE A 95 -7.78 -2.60 0.44
CA ILE A 95 -7.62 -3.21 -0.88
C ILE A 95 -6.14 -3.29 -1.23
N ASN A 96 -5.40 -2.22 -1.03
CA ASN A 96 -3.97 -2.15 -1.30
C ASN A 96 -3.17 -3.09 -0.40
N ARG A 97 -3.52 -3.19 0.88
CA ARG A 97 -2.93 -4.14 1.81
C ARG A 97 -3.11 -5.59 1.34
N TYR A 98 -4.30 -5.94 0.89
CA TYR A 98 -4.56 -7.26 0.33
C TYR A 98 -3.68 -7.54 -0.89
N LYS A 99 -3.59 -6.59 -1.84
CA LYS A 99 -2.71 -6.72 -3.01
C LYS A 99 -1.26 -6.91 -2.57
N SER A 100 -0.77 -6.07 -1.68
CA SER A 100 0.60 -6.14 -1.19
C SER A 100 0.92 -7.50 -0.56
N VAL A 101 0.02 -8.04 0.25
CA VAL A 101 0.18 -9.39 0.83
C VAL A 101 0.19 -10.47 -0.25
N CYS A 102 -0.65 -10.36 -1.29
CA CYS A 102 -0.64 -11.30 -2.41
C CYS A 102 0.70 -11.25 -3.17
N ASP A 103 1.18 -10.03 -3.46
CA ASP A 103 2.44 -9.82 -4.17
C ASP A 103 3.64 -10.34 -3.35
N ILE A 104 3.68 -10.07 -2.04
CA ILE A 104 4.70 -10.61 -1.13
C ILE A 104 4.66 -12.14 -1.10
N LYS A 105 3.48 -12.74 -1.05
CA LYS A 105 3.31 -14.21 -1.04
C LYS A 105 3.69 -14.86 -2.37
N SER A 106 3.59 -14.17 -3.49
CA SER A 106 4.02 -14.67 -4.80
C SER A 106 5.53 -14.90 -4.87
N LYS A 107 6.32 -14.17 -4.06
CA LYS A 107 7.79 -14.20 -4.04
C LYS A 107 8.46 -13.80 -5.37
N ASP A 108 7.72 -13.19 -6.30
CA ASP A 108 8.25 -12.72 -7.59
C ASP A 108 8.91 -11.35 -7.47
N PHE A 109 9.87 -11.24 -6.56
CA PHE A 109 10.74 -10.08 -6.35
C PHE A 109 12.05 -10.52 -5.69
N ASP A 110 13.08 -9.71 -5.84
CA ASP A 110 14.38 -9.92 -5.20
C ASP A 110 14.49 -9.17 -3.88
N LEU A 111 13.93 -7.96 -3.81
CA LEU A 111 13.98 -7.05 -2.68
C LEU A 111 12.59 -6.45 -2.41
N PHE A 112 12.18 -6.40 -1.14
CA PHE A 112 10.99 -5.69 -0.70
C PHE A 112 11.37 -4.37 -0.02
N HIS A 113 10.67 -3.27 -0.37
CA HIS A 113 10.89 -1.97 0.24
C HIS A 113 9.54 -1.39 0.70
N PRO A 114 9.17 -1.57 1.99
CA PRO A 114 7.99 -0.93 2.54
C PRO A 114 8.12 0.59 2.46
N THR A 115 7.06 1.25 2.06
CA THR A 115 7.07 2.69 1.85
C THR A 115 6.76 3.49 3.12
N PHE A 116 6.44 2.78 4.23
CA PHE A 116 6.26 3.36 5.58
C PHE A 116 6.50 2.32 6.67
N PHE A 117 6.21 2.64 7.93
CA PHE A 117 6.67 1.91 9.11
C PHE A 117 5.81 0.72 9.54
N ASP A 118 4.61 0.49 8.98
CA ASP A 118 3.78 -0.65 9.40
C ASP A 118 4.47 -1.99 9.03
N PRO A 119 4.84 -2.80 10.03
CA PRO A 119 5.64 -4.01 9.83
C PRO A 119 4.82 -5.23 9.38
N TYR A 120 3.59 -5.07 8.89
CA TYR A 120 2.70 -6.17 8.51
C TYR A 120 3.35 -7.21 7.60
N PHE A 121 4.25 -6.76 6.74
CA PHE A 121 4.92 -7.58 5.75
C PHE A 121 5.79 -8.68 6.38
N LEU A 122 6.27 -8.46 7.60
CA LEU A 122 7.11 -9.42 8.31
C LEU A 122 6.44 -10.80 8.48
N LYS A 123 5.11 -10.83 8.54
CA LYS A 123 4.33 -12.08 8.62
C LYS A 123 4.37 -12.91 7.32
N TYR A 124 4.72 -12.30 6.19
CA TYR A 124 4.58 -12.91 4.86
C TYR A 124 5.89 -12.95 4.08
N ILE A 125 6.86 -12.10 4.42
CA ILE A 125 8.11 -11.91 3.66
C ILE A 125 8.99 -13.18 3.66
N GLY A 126 8.99 -13.96 4.75
CA GLY A 126 9.82 -15.15 4.90
C GLY A 126 11.31 -14.79 4.88
N SER A 127 12.10 -15.47 4.02
CA SER A 127 13.54 -15.24 3.87
C SER A 127 13.91 -14.22 2.81
N LYS A 128 12.95 -13.56 2.18
CA LYS A 128 13.25 -12.51 1.18
C LYS A 128 13.85 -11.28 1.86
N PRO A 129 14.88 -10.68 1.27
CA PRO A 129 15.49 -9.47 1.82
C PRO A 129 14.53 -8.29 1.71
N TYR A 130 14.65 -7.38 2.67
CA TYR A 130 13.94 -6.10 2.64
C TYR A 130 14.83 -4.97 3.14
N VAL A 131 14.50 -3.75 2.74
CA VAL A 131 15.12 -2.52 3.20
C VAL A 131 14.05 -1.58 3.73
N VAL A 132 14.33 -0.84 4.79
CA VAL A 132 13.40 0.13 5.39
C VAL A 132 14.02 1.52 5.30
N THR A 133 13.25 2.50 4.85
CA THR A 133 13.63 3.91 4.92
C THR A 133 13.10 4.51 6.21
N VAL A 134 13.98 5.00 7.06
CA VAL A 134 13.64 5.77 8.25
C VAL A 134 13.63 7.25 7.86
N HIS A 135 12.45 7.87 7.83
CA HIS A 135 12.29 9.25 7.37
C HIS A 135 12.73 10.27 8.41
N ASP A 136 12.41 10.01 9.67
CA ASP A 136 12.86 10.82 10.81
C ASP A 136 12.87 9.99 12.10
N MET A 137 13.45 10.55 13.14
CA MET A 137 13.54 9.98 14.50
C MET A 137 12.94 10.96 15.52
N ILE A 138 12.04 11.82 15.09
CA ILE A 138 11.46 12.86 15.95
C ILE A 138 10.70 12.24 17.13
N PRO A 139 9.83 11.24 16.92
CA PRO A 139 9.11 10.61 18.02
C PRO A 139 10.03 9.97 19.06
N GLU A 140 11.09 9.30 18.61
CA GLU A 140 12.05 8.61 19.47
C GLU A 140 12.93 9.60 20.26
N GLN A 141 13.30 10.73 19.64
CA GLN A 141 14.12 11.76 20.27
C GLN A 141 13.34 12.67 21.21
N TYR A 142 12.05 12.89 20.93
CA TYR A 142 11.19 13.82 21.63
C TYR A 142 9.91 13.16 22.15
N ASN A 143 10.03 11.94 22.67
CA ASN A 143 8.93 11.09 23.14
C ASN A 143 8.01 11.77 24.17
N GLN A 144 8.50 12.79 24.92
CA GLN A 144 7.71 13.55 25.88
C GLN A 144 6.59 14.40 25.24
N TYR A 145 6.64 14.62 23.93
CA TYR A 145 5.63 15.38 23.17
C TYR A 145 4.62 14.49 22.43
N TYR A 146 4.81 13.17 22.49
CA TYR A 146 3.95 12.20 21.81
C TYR A 146 3.26 11.32 22.84
N ASP A 147 1.98 11.06 22.67
CA ASP A 147 1.26 10.09 23.51
C ASP A 147 1.70 8.66 23.12
N HIS A 148 1.80 7.75 24.09
CA HIS A 148 2.11 6.34 23.82
C HIS A 148 1.13 5.66 22.88
N ASN A 149 -0.06 6.22 22.69
CA ASN A 149 -1.05 5.75 21.74
C ASN A 149 -0.79 6.20 20.30
N ASP A 150 0.05 7.21 20.07
CA ASP A 150 0.38 7.73 18.73
C ASP A 150 1.30 6.76 17.95
N TYR A 151 1.92 5.81 18.65
CA TYR A 151 2.80 4.77 18.08
C TYR A 151 2.08 3.45 17.75
N GLN A 152 0.78 3.35 17.99
CA GLN A 152 0.02 2.18 17.58
C GLN A 152 -0.36 2.28 16.11
N ILE A 153 0.63 2.03 15.24
CA ILE A 153 0.42 1.74 13.82
C ILE A 153 -0.04 0.29 13.65
#